data_29fb79657235eb0400522e2649f59a01
#
_entry.id   29fb79657235eb0400522e2649f59a01
#
_cell.length_a   1.000
_cell.length_b   1.000
_cell.length_c   1.000
_cell.angle_alpha   90.00
_cell.angle_beta   90.00
_cell.angle_gamma   90.00
#
_symmetry.space_group_name_H-M   'P 1'
#
loop_
_entity.id
_entity.type
_entity.pdbx_description
1 polymer ?
#
loop_
_entity_poly.entity_id
_entity_poly.type
_entity_poly.pdbx_seq_one_letter_code
_entity_poly.pdbx_strand_id
1 'polypeptide(L)'
;MATNDTVLVTGGTGFIGSYVAKDLVENGHDVVAYDRSTDDRILSKLGVTEDVAIRRGDVSEATDVVNAVAETDASHIVHLAALLTNTAESNPRAALDVNVQGTSNVFEAARTLDEQVERVAWASSAAIYAPPGNYDDGGDWWVTEDDLVYPDTLYGATKGYNEHQARVYNEEYGVDQVAIRPTVAYGPYRETGGSAFLANIVEKPALGESFSVEYGDQEIDWQHVEDIAQAFRLAAFTPEEELSQRVYNVRGELATVQEAAETVRGIVPDAEIDVSDKGELPWTQRLDMTAFQADTGYEVQYDLEAGFEMYIDVLREENGLEPL
;
A
#
# COMPACT_ATOMS: atom_id res chain seq x y z
N MET A 1 -29.28 -16.54 -1.83
CA MET A 1 -27.82 -16.60 -1.65
C MET A 1 -27.40 -15.16 -1.76
N ALA A 2 -26.68 -14.64 -0.78
CA ALA A 2 -26.04 -13.33 -0.96
C ALA A 2 -25.10 -13.50 -2.16
N THR A 3 -25.21 -12.63 -3.16
CA THR A 3 -24.22 -12.54 -4.23
C THR A 3 -22.96 -12.01 -3.58
N ASN A 4 -21.82 -12.69 -3.75
CA ASN A 4 -20.54 -12.14 -3.32
C ASN A 4 -20.31 -10.82 -4.07
N ASP A 5 -19.79 -9.82 -3.36
CA ASP A 5 -19.37 -8.58 -4.02
C ASP A 5 -18.17 -8.87 -4.92
N THR A 6 -18.21 -8.35 -6.15
CA THR A 6 -17.07 -8.42 -7.05
C THR A 6 -16.20 -7.17 -6.87
N VAL A 7 -14.93 -7.37 -6.61
CA VAL A 7 -13.95 -6.29 -6.39
C VAL A 7 -12.95 -6.23 -7.55
N LEU A 8 -12.88 -5.09 -8.23
CA LEU A 8 -11.86 -4.81 -9.22
C LEU A 8 -10.63 -4.20 -8.54
N VAL A 9 -9.50 -4.91 -8.53
CA VAL A 9 -8.24 -4.42 -7.95
C VAL A 9 -7.31 -3.95 -9.07
N THR A 10 -7.15 -2.64 -9.24
CA THR A 10 -6.19 -2.10 -10.22
C THR A 10 -4.77 -2.16 -9.67
N GLY A 11 -3.80 -2.51 -10.48
CA GLY A 11 -2.46 -2.89 -9.99
C GLY A 11 -2.49 -4.26 -9.28
N GLY A 12 -3.50 -5.08 -9.59
CA GLY A 12 -3.83 -6.30 -8.87
C GLY A 12 -2.83 -7.45 -9.00
N THR A 13 -1.90 -7.41 -9.98
CA THR A 13 -0.80 -8.37 -10.08
C THR A 13 0.52 -7.85 -9.47
N GLY A 14 0.50 -6.61 -8.95
CA GLY A 14 1.65 -6.00 -8.26
C GLY A 14 1.78 -6.50 -6.82
N PHE A 15 2.81 -6.02 -6.11
CA PHE A 15 3.11 -6.42 -4.73
C PHE A 15 1.91 -6.25 -3.80
N ILE A 16 1.48 -5.03 -3.50
CA ILE A 16 0.34 -4.79 -2.60
C ILE A 16 -0.96 -5.35 -3.20
N GLY A 17 -1.16 -5.21 -4.53
CA GLY A 17 -2.38 -5.65 -5.19
C GLY A 17 -2.65 -7.15 -5.06
N SER A 18 -1.61 -7.98 -5.12
CA SER A 18 -1.74 -9.42 -4.96
C SER A 18 -2.12 -9.83 -3.52
N TYR A 19 -1.60 -9.12 -2.51
CA TYR A 19 -1.98 -9.35 -1.12
C TYR A 19 -3.41 -8.86 -0.82
N VAL A 20 -3.82 -7.72 -1.41
CA VAL A 20 -5.21 -7.26 -1.35
C VAL A 20 -6.15 -8.27 -2.02
N ALA A 21 -5.76 -8.81 -3.18
CA ALA A 21 -6.54 -9.85 -3.84
C ALA A 21 -6.68 -11.10 -2.96
N LYS A 22 -5.59 -11.54 -2.30
CA LYS A 22 -5.61 -12.65 -1.35
C LYS A 22 -6.55 -12.36 -0.18
N ASP A 23 -6.41 -11.23 0.49
CA ASP A 23 -7.24 -10.88 1.66
C ASP A 23 -8.73 -10.81 1.28
N LEU A 24 -9.06 -10.24 0.12
CA LEU A 24 -10.43 -10.18 -0.36
C LEU A 24 -11.02 -11.59 -0.64
N VAL A 25 -10.26 -12.46 -1.31
CA VAL A 25 -10.69 -13.87 -1.57
C VAL A 25 -10.91 -14.60 -0.25
N GLU A 26 -9.99 -14.50 0.70
CA GLU A 26 -10.09 -15.16 2.02
C GLU A 26 -11.28 -14.63 2.84
N ASN A 27 -11.76 -13.41 2.55
CA ASN A 27 -12.97 -12.83 3.16
C ASN A 27 -14.24 -13.04 2.31
N GLY A 28 -14.18 -13.87 1.25
CA GLY A 28 -15.35 -14.35 0.51
C GLY A 28 -15.82 -13.46 -0.62
N HIS A 29 -15.00 -12.55 -1.11
CA HIS A 29 -15.29 -11.70 -2.27
C HIS A 29 -14.80 -12.34 -3.58
N ASP A 30 -15.48 -12.05 -4.69
CA ASP A 30 -15.01 -12.37 -6.03
C ASP A 30 -14.03 -11.29 -6.48
N VAL A 31 -12.84 -11.66 -6.94
CA VAL A 31 -11.75 -10.70 -7.22
C VAL A 31 -11.31 -10.72 -8.68
N VAL A 32 -11.19 -9.52 -9.25
CA VAL A 32 -10.61 -9.29 -10.57
C VAL A 32 -9.37 -8.43 -10.45
N ALA A 33 -8.20 -9.01 -10.67
CA ALA A 33 -6.93 -8.30 -10.78
C ALA A 33 -6.82 -7.62 -12.14
N TYR A 34 -6.97 -6.29 -12.18
CA TYR A 34 -6.83 -5.47 -13.38
C TYR A 34 -5.44 -4.85 -13.43
N ASP A 35 -4.65 -5.20 -14.44
CA ASP A 35 -3.27 -4.73 -14.56
C ASP A 35 -2.83 -4.68 -16.03
N ARG A 36 -1.76 -3.92 -16.32
CA ARG A 36 -1.08 -3.94 -17.62
C ARG A 36 -0.33 -5.25 -17.86
N SER A 37 0.13 -5.87 -16.79
CA SER A 37 0.77 -7.17 -16.77
C SER A 37 -0.27 -8.27 -16.51
N THR A 38 -0.03 -9.45 -17.07
CA THR A 38 -0.74 -10.68 -16.70
C THR A 38 0.19 -11.64 -15.95
N ASP A 39 1.28 -11.13 -15.40
CA ASP A 39 2.20 -11.92 -14.57
C ASP A 39 1.53 -12.20 -13.21
N ASP A 40 1.15 -13.45 -13.02
CA ASP A 40 0.46 -13.94 -11.83
C ASP A 40 1.42 -14.54 -10.78
N ARG A 41 2.71 -14.33 -10.96
CA ARG A 41 3.76 -14.94 -10.11
C ARG A 41 3.50 -14.73 -8.62
N ILE A 42 3.15 -13.51 -8.19
CA ILE A 42 2.88 -13.24 -6.77
C ILE A 42 1.58 -13.91 -6.34
N LEU A 43 0.49 -13.81 -7.12
CA LEU A 43 -0.77 -14.50 -6.83
C LEU A 43 -0.57 -16.03 -6.72
N SER A 44 0.27 -16.60 -7.58
CA SER A 44 0.64 -18.02 -7.53
C SER A 44 1.41 -18.38 -6.26
N LYS A 45 2.35 -17.54 -5.85
CA LYS A 45 3.10 -17.70 -4.60
C LYS A 45 2.22 -17.58 -3.36
N LEU A 46 1.20 -16.74 -3.43
CA LEU A 46 0.19 -16.58 -2.38
C LEU A 46 -0.91 -17.67 -2.42
N GLY A 47 -0.92 -18.53 -3.44
CA GLY A 47 -1.84 -19.67 -3.55
C GLY A 47 -3.26 -19.29 -3.98
N VAL A 48 -3.49 -18.11 -4.57
CA VAL A 48 -4.84 -17.60 -4.92
C VAL A 48 -5.08 -17.43 -6.42
N THR A 49 -4.19 -17.92 -7.28
CA THR A 49 -4.31 -17.75 -8.74
C THR A 49 -5.62 -18.31 -9.30
N GLU A 50 -6.12 -19.43 -8.78
CA GLU A 50 -7.35 -20.07 -9.26
C GLU A 50 -8.61 -19.30 -8.81
N ASP A 51 -8.51 -18.46 -7.78
CA ASP A 51 -9.61 -17.71 -7.18
C ASP A 51 -9.67 -16.26 -7.65
N VAL A 52 -8.65 -15.79 -8.39
CA VAL A 52 -8.52 -14.41 -8.89
C VAL A 52 -8.57 -14.39 -10.42
N ALA A 53 -9.57 -13.72 -10.98
CA ALA A 53 -9.60 -13.48 -12.41
C ALA A 53 -8.61 -12.37 -12.80
N ILE A 54 -7.78 -12.60 -13.83
CA ILE A 54 -6.85 -11.58 -14.31
C ILE A 54 -7.39 -10.93 -15.59
N ARG A 55 -7.54 -9.61 -15.56
CA ARG A 55 -7.95 -8.79 -16.68
C ARG A 55 -6.83 -7.81 -17.05
N ARG A 56 -6.32 -7.93 -18.27
CA ARG A 56 -5.34 -6.97 -18.79
C ARG A 56 -5.99 -5.67 -19.21
N GLY A 57 -5.43 -4.53 -18.80
CA GLY A 57 -5.81 -3.18 -19.22
C GLY A 57 -4.90 -2.10 -18.68
N ASP A 58 -5.10 -0.86 -19.09
CA ASP A 58 -4.31 0.29 -18.67
C ASP A 58 -5.22 1.35 -18.02
N VAL A 59 -4.92 1.75 -16.78
CA VAL A 59 -5.70 2.77 -16.07
C VAL A 59 -5.66 4.13 -16.74
N SER A 60 -4.61 4.42 -17.53
CA SER A 60 -4.51 5.67 -18.30
C SER A 60 -5.52 5.75 -19.46
N GLU A 61 -6.13 4.63 -19.84
CA GLU A 61 -7.12 4.51 -20.92
C GLU A 61 -8.55 4.43 -20.33
N ALA A 62 -9.29 5.54 -20.37
CA ALA A 62 -10.63 5.64 -19.75
C ALA A 62 -11.59 4.53 -20.20
N THR A 63 -11.57 4.17 -21.49
CA THR A 63 -12.42 3.11 -22.04
C THR A 63 -12.09 1.74 -21.46
N ASP A 64 -10.81 1.46 -21.22
CA ASP A 64 -10.37 0.19 -20.63
C ASP A 64 -10.91 0.06 -19.19
N VAL A 65 -10.83 1.14 -18.42
CA VAL A 65 -11.32 1.16 -17.03
C VAL A 65 -12.83 0.97 -16.96
N VAL A 66 -13.60 1.76 -17.73
CA VAL A 66 -15.06 1.66 -17.77
C VAL A 66 -15.51 0.26 -18.20
N ASN A 67 -14.90 -0.29 -19.25
CA ASN A 67 -15.23 -1.63 -19.72
C ASN A 67 -14.84 -2.69 -18.68
N ALA A 68 -13.72 -2.51 -17.97
CA ALA A 68 -13.31 -3.46 -16.94
C ALA A 68 -14.35 -3.52 -15.82
N VAL A 69 -14.79 -2.38 -15.31
CA VAL A 69 -15.81 -2.31 -14.26
C VAL A 69 -17.13 -2.91 -14.74
N ALA A 70 -17.62 -2.47 -15.93
CA ALA A 70 -18.93 -2.89 -16.45
C ALA A 70 -18.99 -4.40 -16.79
N GLU A 71 -17.94 -4.96 -17.41
CA GLU A 71 -17.94 -6.37 -17.86
C GLU A 71 -17.70 -7.37 -16.73
N THR A 72 -17.19 -6.91 -15.58
CA THR A 72 -16.95 -7.76 -14.40
C THR A 72 -18.04 -7.62 -13.34
N ASP A 73 -19.03 -6.77 -13.57
CA ASP A 73 -20.06 -6.42 -12.60
C ASP A 73 -19.47 -6.00 -11.22
N ALA A 74 -18.30 -5.33 -11.25
CA ALA A 74 -17.62 -4.94 -10.03
C ALA A 74 -18.43 -3.90 -9.25
N SER A 75 -18.77 -4.25 -8.00
CA SER A 75 -19.46 -3.36 -7.05
C SER A 75 -18.49 -2.48 -6.26
N HIS A 76 -17.23 -2.91 -6.14
CA HIS A 76 -16.18 -2.18 -5.45
C HIS A 76 -14.92 -2.10 -6.30
N ILE A 77 -14.18 -1.01 -6.14
CA ILE A 77 -12.87 -0.84 -6.80
C ILE A 77 -11.82 -0.59 -5.73
N VAL A 78 -10.74 -1.40 -5.73
CA VAL A 78 -9.53 -1.07 -4.97
C VAL A 78 -8.47 -0.58 -5.95
N HIS A 79 -8.19 0.74 -5.92
CA HIS A 79 -7.29 1.37 -6.88
C HIS A 79 -5.88 1.55 -6.33
N LEU A 80 -4.96 0.69 -6.80
CA LEU A 80 -3.56 0.64 -6.39
C LEU A 80 -2.57 0.95 -7.53
N ALA A 81 -3.04 0.93 -8.78
CA ALA A 81 -2.19 1.16 -9.94
C ALA A 81 -1.52 2.54 -9.89
N ALA A 82 -0.20 2.57 -9.78
CA ALA A 82 0.59 3.79 -9.74
C ALA A 82 2.04 3.54 -10.17
N LEU A 83 2.70 4.58 -10.67
CA LEU A 83 4.15 4.65 -10.79
C LEU A 83 4.72 5.24 -9.51
N LEU A 84 5.59 4.49 -8.83
CA LEU A 84 6.20 4.88 -7.56
C LEU A 84 7.31 5.92 -7.75
N THR A 85 7.81 6.50 -6.65
CA THR A 85 8.72 7.65 -6.61
C THR A 85 9.81 7.61 -7.68
N ASN A 86 10.66 6.56 -7.69
CA ASN A 86 11.80 6.51 -8.62
C ASN A 86 11.36 6.54 -10.10
N THR A 87 10.28 5.87 -10.43
CA THR A 87 9.74 5.85 -11.80
C THR A 87 9.04 7.16 -12.15
N ALA A 88 8.31 7.75 -11.20
CA ALA A 88 7.64 9.03 -11.37
C ALA A 88 8.65 10.16 -11.61
N GLU A 89 9.73 10.23 -10.83
CA GLU A 89 10.79 11.20 -10.98
C GLU A 89 11.54 11.06 -12.32
N SER A 90 11.80 9.80 -12.73
CA SER A 90 12.50 9.54 -14.00
C SER A 90 11.63 9.71 -15.24
N ASN A 91 10.31 9.60 -15.10
CA ASN A 91 9.34 9.77 -16.20
C ASN A 91 8.11 10.58 -15.74
N PRO A 92 8.23 11.91 -15.58
CA PRO A 92 7.15 12.77 -15.08
C PRO A 92 5.87 12.71 -15.91
N ARG A 93 5.99 12.54 -17.23
CA ARG A 93 4.82 12.47 -18.12
C ARG A 93 4.02 11.21 -17.86
N ALA A 94 4.67 10.04 -17.78
CA ALA A 94 3.99 8.80 -17.46
C ALA A 94 3.38 8.82 -16.05
N ALA A 95 4.03 9.51 -15.09
CA ALA A 95 3.46 9.69 -13.77
C ALA A 95 2.14 10.47 -13.79
N LEU A 96 2.02 11.53 -14.61
CA LEU A 96 0.75 12.24 -14.78
C LEU A 96 -0.29 11.36 -15.47
N ASP A 97 0.09 10.65 -16.51
CA ASP A 97 -0.85 9.80 -17.27
C ASP A 97 -1.38 8.64 -16.42
N VAL A 98 -0.53 7.97 -15.64
CA VAL A 98 -0.93 6.83 -14.80
C VAL A 98 -1.50 7.28 -13.44
N ASN A 99 -0.75 8.10 -12.67
CA ASN A 99 -1.15 8.40 -11.30
C ASN A 99 -2.30 9.40 -11.22
N VAL A 100 -2.35 10.39 -12.11
CA VAL A 100 -3.38 11.44 -12.07
C VAL A 100 -4.54 11.09 -12.99
N GLN A 101 -4.26 10.92 -14.29
CA GLN A 101 -5.31 10.62 -15.26
C GLN A 101 -5.92 9.23 -15.00
N GLY A 102 -5.10 8.24 -14.63
CA GLY A 102 -5.58 6.90 -14.27
C GLY A 102 -6.54 6.92 -13.09
N THR A 103 -6.22 7.67 -12.03
CA THR A 103 -7.12 7.85 -10.88
C THR A 103 -8.40 8.59 -11.29
N SER A 104 -8.30 9.64 -12.15
CA SER A 104 -9.50 10.30 -12.70
C SER A 104 -10.39 9.32 -13.47
N ASN A 105 -9.79 8.44 -14.28
CA ASN A 105 -10.54 7.44 -15.07
C ASN A 105 -11.29 6.45 -14.17
N VAL A 106 -10.70 6.08 -13.01
CA VAL A 106 -11.36 5.21 -12.04
C VAL A 106 -12.56 5.92 -11.39
N PHE A 107 -12.42 7.19 -10.98
CA PHE A 107 -13.54 7.96 -10.44
C PHE A 107 -14.62 8.24 -11.49
N GLU A 108 -14.24 8.48 -12.75
CA GLU A 108 -15.22 8.63 -13.85
C GLU A 108 -15.96 7.33 -14.16
N ALA A 109 -15.30 6.18 -14.05
CA ALA A 109 -15.95 4.88 -14.18
C ALA A 109 -16.99 4.69 -13.06
N ALA A 110 -16.61 4.94 -11.80
CA ALA A 110 -17.52 4.87 -10.66
C ALA A 110 -18.70 5.85 -10.81
N ARG A 111 -18.45 7.10 -11.23
CA ARG A 111 -19.49 8.10 -11.48
C ARG A 111 -20.45 7.71 -12.61
N THR A 112 -19.93 7.07 -13.66
CA THR A 112 -20.72 6.70 -14.84
C THR A 112 -21.54 5.44 -14.59
N LEU A 113 -21.08 4.58 -13.71
CA LEU A 113 -21.68 3.31 -13.32
C LEU A 113 -22.15 3.36 -11.85
N ASP A 114 -22.74 4.48 -11.45
CA ASP A 114 -23.15 4.78 -10.08
C ASP A 114 -24.22 3.83 -9.51
N GLU A 115 -25.03 3.21 -10.38
CA GLU A 115 -25.96 2.15 -9.98
C GLU A 115 -25.27 0.81 -9.69
N GLN A 116 -24.01 0.64 -10.09
CA GLN A 116 -23.24 -0.59 -9.96
C GLN A 116 -22.10 -0.46 -8.93
N VAL A 117 -21.33 0.64 -8.99
CA VAL A 117 -20.17 0.85 -8.12
C VAL A 117 -20.58 1.53 -6.83
N GLU A 118 -20.45 0.79 -5.74
CA GLU A 118 -20.81 1.27 -4.40
C GLU A 118 -19.69 2.12 -3.77
N ARG A 119 -18.41 1.70 -3.93
CA ARG A 119 -17.26 2.44 -3.37
C ARG A 119 -15.96 2.22 -4.13
N VAL A 120 -15.11 3.25 -4.10
CA VAL A 120 -13.70 3.21 -4.52
C VAL A 120 -12.81 3.36 -3.29
N ALA A 121 -12.13 2.28 -2.86
CA ALA A 121 -11.01 2.38 -1.92
C ALA A 121 -9.72 2.59 -2.72
N TRP A 122 -8.84 3.52 -2.32
CA TRP A 122 -7.69 3.82 -3.14
C TRP A 122 -6.46 4.25 -2.35
N ALA A 123 -5.28 4.04 -2.96
CA ALA A 123 -4.01 4.36 -2.34
C ALA A 123 -3.63 5.83 -2.53
N SER A 124 -3.71 6.63 -1.47
CA SER A 124 -2.87 7.80 -1.30
C SER A 124 -1.48 7.34 -0.81
N SER A 125 -0.77 8.12 -0.01
CA SER A 125 0.55 7.75 0.51
C SER A 125 1.00 8.71 1.60
N ALA A 126 1.79 8.24 2.56
CA ALA A 126 2.54 9.10 3.49
C ALA A 126 3.50 10.09 2.78
N ALA A 127 3.87 9.80 1.51
CA ALA A 127 4.71 10.68 0.70
C ALA A 127 4.08 12.04 0.36
N ILE A 128 2.83 12.29 0.75
CA ILE A 128 2.20 13.62 0.64
C ILE A 128 2.70 14.58 1.71
N TYR A 129 3.23 14.07 2.81
CA TYR A 129 3.68 14.89 3.92
C TYR A 129 5.06 15.52 3.66
N ALA A 130 5.29 16.67 4.28
CA ALA A 130 6.60 17.31 4.30
C ALA A 130 7.60 16.49 5.14
N PRO A 131 8.90 16.75 5.01
CA PRO A 131 9.90 16.15 5.90
C PRO A 131 9.61 16.40 7.39
N PRO A 132 10.06 15.50 8.31
CA PRO A 132 9.73 15.52 9.73
C PRO A 132 9.89 16.86 10.43
N GLY A 133 10.94 17.62 10.09
CA GLY A 133 11.21 18.93 10.68
C GLY A 133 10.14 20.00 10.45
N ASN A 134 9.10 19.72 9.65
CA ASN A 134 7.94 20.61 9.49
C ASN A 134 6.84 20.37 10.54
N TYR A 135 6.89 19.24 11.25
CA TYR A 135 5.89 18.81 12.22
C TYR A 135 6.47 18.68 13.63
N ASP A 136 7.78 18.41 13.72
CA ASP A 136 8.48 18.28 15.00
C ASP A 136 8.58 19.65 15.70
N ASP A 137 7.89 19.77 16.82
CA ASP A 137 7.89 20.93 17.71
C ASP A 137 8.78 20.74 18.97
N GLY A 138 9.54 19.64 19.01
CA GLY A 138 10.41 19.23 20.11
C GLY A 138 9.70 18.45 21.22
N GLY A 139 8.43 18.05 20.99
CA GLY A 139 7.63 17.20 21.86
C GLY A 139 7.39 15.80 21.30
N ASP A 140 6.40 15.12 21.83
CA ASP A 140 5.86 13.89 21.25
C ASP A 140 4.83 14.26 20.18
N TRP A 141 5.28 14.35 18.94
CA TRP A 141 4.47 14.80 17.81
C TRP A 141 3.99 13.62 16.96
N TRP A 142 2.79 13.76 16.43
CA TRP A 142 2.20 12.83 15.47
C TRP A 142 1.48 13.64 14.41
N VAL A 143 1.55 13.16 13.16
CA VAL A 143 0.90 13.81 12.03
C VAL A 143 -0.47 13.19 11.81
N THR A 144 -1.49 14.03 11.90
CA THR A 144 -2.88 13.69 11.64
C THR A 144 -3.27 13.98 10.19
N GLU A 145 -4.46 13.59 9.78
CA GLU A 145 -4.97 13.86 8.44
C GLU A 145 -5.23 15.35 8.18
N ASP A 146 -5.43 16.13 9.25
CA ASP A 146 -5.66 17.59 9.19
C ASP A 146 -4.37 18.41 9.08
N ASP A 147 -3.21 17.78 9.23
CA ASP A 147 -1.93 18.45 9.17
C ASP A 147 -1.53 18.84 7.73
N LEU A 148 -0.59 19.76 7.63
CA LEU A 148 -0.14 20.32 6.37
C LEU A 148 0.39 19.24 5.42
N VAL A 149 -0.23 19.13 4.26
CA VAL A 149 0.24 18.32 3.13
C VAL A 149 1.18 19.16 2.27
N TYR A 150 2.44 18.77 2.19
CA TYR A 150 3.45 19.47 1.39
C TYR A 150 4.50 18.47 0.84
N PRO A 151 4.15 17.74 -0.24
CA PRO A 151 5.03 16.73 -0.83
C PRO A 151 6.30 17.35 -1.42
N ASP A 152 7.43 16.68 -1.21
CA ASP A 152 8.73 17.03 -1.79
C ASP A 152 9.08 16.19 -3.03
N THR A 153 8.24 15.20 -3.38
CA THR A 153 8.40 14.36 -4.56
C THR A 153 7.24 14.52 -5.54
N LEU A 154 7.52 14.26 -6.83
CA LEU A 154 6.46 14.25 -7.84
C LEU A 154 5.40 13.19 -7.54
N TYR A 155 5.83 12.00 -7.08
CA TYR A 155 4.90 10.95 -6.64
C TYR A 155 3.96 11.46 -5.55
N GLY A 156 4.50 12.04 -4.48
CA GLY A 156 3.70 12.63 -3.40
C GLY A 156 2.77 13.74 -3.91
N ALA A 157 3.25 14.59 -4.82
CA ALA A 157 2.43 15.64 -5.44
C ALA A 157 1.26 15.06 -6.26
N THR A 158 1.46 13.94 -6.99
CA THR A 158 0.34 13.27 -7.68
C THR A 158 -0.69 12.70 -6.71
N LYS A 159 -0.25 12.16 -5.56
CA LYS A 159 -1.16 11.65 -4.53
C LYS A 159 -1.93 12.78 -3.85
N GLY A 160 -1.28 13.89 -3.50
CA GLY A 160 -1.94 15.09 -2.98
C GLY A 160 -2.96 15.68 -3.96
N TYR A 161 -2.66 15.72 -5.27
CA TYR A 161 -3.64 16.10 -6.29
C TYR A 161 -4.84 15.15 -6.30
N ASN A 162 -4.59 13.84 -6.19
CA ASN A 162 -5.65 12.83 -6.21
C ASN A 162 -6.59 12.97 -5.00
N GLU A 163 -6.10 13.33 -3.82
CA GLU A 163 -6.97 13.62 -2.67
C GLU A 163 -7.90 14.82 -2.93
N HIS A 164 -7.39 15.87 -3.58
CA HIS A 164 -8.24 16.99 -3.97
C HIS A 164 -9.30 16.61 -5.01
N GLN A 165 -8.93 15.85 -6.06
CA GLN A 165 -9.94 15.40 -7.03
C GLN A 165 -10.94 14.43 -6.42
N ALA A 166 -10.52 13.49 -5.56
CA ALA A 166 -11.40 12.56 -4.88
C ALA A 166 -12.47 13.28 -4.04
N ARG A 167 -12.07 14.34 -3.32
CA ARG A 167 -13.00 15.19 -2.59
C ARG A 167 -14.04 15.82 -3.53
N VAL A 168 -13.62 16.33 -4.70
CA VAL A 168 -14.57 16.90 -5.69
C VAL A 168 -15.52 15.83 -6.23
N TYR A 169 -15.02 14.62 -6.55
CA TYR A 169 -15.89 13.52 -6.99
C TYR A 169 -16.91 13.10 -5.93
N ASN A 170 -16.52 13.14 -4.66
CA ASN A 170 -17.45 12.85 -3.58
C ASN A 170 -18.48 13.99 -3.37
N GLU A 171 -18.03 15.24 -3.20
CA GLU A 171 -18.89 16.38 -2.86
C GLU A 171 -19.84 16.79 -4.00
N GLU A 172 -19.37 16.76 -5.26
CA GLU A 172 -20.13 17.27 -6.41
C GLU A 172 -20.85 16.18 -7.21
N TYR A 173 -20.33 14.96 -7.18
CA TYR A 173 -20.86 13.86 -8.00
C TYR A 173 -21.37 12.66 -7.20
N GLY A 174 -21.20 12.65 -5.87
CA GLY A 174 -21.69 11.58 -5.00
C GLY A 174 -20.92 10.27 -5.10
N VAL A 175 -19.71 10.27 -5.68
CA VAL A 175 -18.86 9.07 -5.72
C VAL A 175 -18.37 8.75 -4.32
N ASP A 176 -18.82 7.64 -3.74
CA ASP A 176 -18.29 7.18 -2.47
C ASP A 176 -16.84 6.68 -2.65
N GLN A 177 -15.94 7.21 -1.87
CA GLN A 177 -14.53 6.88 -1.95
C GLN A 177 -13.85 6.98 -0.59
N VAL A 178 -12.86 6.13 -0.36
CA VAL A 178 -12.01 6.15 0.84
C VAL A 178 -10.55 6.00 0.42
N ALA A 179 -9.72 6.95 0.81
CA ALA A 179 -8.27 6.89 0.63
C ALA A 179 -7.59 6.40 1.90
N ILE A 180 -6.56 5.60 1.75
CA ILE A 180 -5.60 5.36 2.83
C ILE A 180 -4.20 5.84 2.44
N ARG A 181 -3.42 6.29 3.41
CA ARG A 181 -2.04 6.76 3.28
C ARG A 181 -1.09 5.74 3.91
N PRO A 182 -0.71 4.67 3.19
CA PRO A 182 0.26 3.70 3.70
C PRO A 182 1.64 4.34 3.85
N THR A 183 2.45 3.76 4.73
CA THR A 183 3.83 4.16 5.00
C THR A 183 4.84 3.27 4.26
N VAL A 184 5.86 2.75 4.95
CA VAL A 184 6.87 1.89 4.34
C VAL A 184 6.41 0.43 4.35
N ALA A 185 5.76 0.02 3.27
CA ALA A 185 5.35 -1.37 3.10
C ALA A 185 6.56 -2.31 3.08
N TYR A 186 6.48 -3.46 3.76
CA TYR A 186 7.44 -4.54 3.65
C TYR A 186 6.74 -5.91 3.62
N GLY A 187 7.47 -6.93 3.21
CA GLY A 187 6.98 -8.30 3.13
C GLY A 187 7.51 -9.02 1.88
N PRO A 188 7.27 -10.33 1.75
CA PRO A 188 7.72 -11.13 0.62
C PRO A 188 7.29 -10.56 -0.72
N TYR A 189 8.17 -10.69 -1.74
CA TYR A 189 7.92 -10.28 -3.14
C TYR A 189 7.95 -8.78 -3.41
N ARG A 190 8.45 -7.96 -2.48
CA ARG A 190 8.63 -6.53 -2.72
C ARG A 190 9.90 -6.27 -3.54
N GLU A 191 9.75 -5.92 -4.81
CA GLU A 191 10.90 -5.68 -5.73
C GLU A 191 11.16 -4.19 -5.99
N THR A 192 10.17 -3.31 -5.79
CA THR A 192 10.21 -1.92 -6.24
C THR A 192 9.77 -0.90 -5.19
N GLY A 193 10.09 0.37 -5.45
CA GLY A 193 9.74 1.49 -4.58
C GLY A 193 10.95 2.21 -4.01
N GLY A 194 10.77 3.46 -3.58
CA GLY A 194 11.86 4.28 -3.02
C GLY A 194 12.48 3.72 -1.75
N SER A 195 11.69 3.02 -0.94
CA SER A 195 12.11 2.38 0.32
C SER A 195 12.36 0.87 0.20
N ALA A 196 12.32 0.29 -1.02
CA ALA A 196 12.53 -1.15 -1.20
C ALA A 196 13.91 -1.63 -0.71
N PHE A 197 14.92 -0.76 -0.73
CA PHE A 197 16.26 -1.10 -0.23
C PHE A 197 16.27 -1.47 1.26
N LEU A 198 15.30 -0.99 2.06
CA LEU A 198 15.18 -1.36 3.48
C LEU A 198 14.80 -2.85 3.66
N ALA A 199 14.10 -3.46 2.71
CA ALA A 199 13.78 -4.88 2.76
C ALA A 199 15.05 -5.76 2.80
N ASN A 200 16.18 -5.29 2.25
CA ASN A 200 17.46 -6.01 2.31
C ASN A 200 17.97 -6.26 3.74
N ILE A 201 17.48 -5.51 4.73
CA ILE A 201 17.82 -5.76 6.15
C ILE A 201 17.33 -7.14 6.61
N VAL A 202 16.25 -7.62 5.99
CA VAL A 202 15.66 -8.95 6.20
C VAL A 202 16.19 -9.95 5.16
N GLU A 203 16.12 -9.59 3.87
CA GLU A 203 16.38 -10.50 2.75
C GLU A 203 17.81 -11.04 2.74
N LYS A 204 18.79 -10.16 2.95
CA LYS A 204 20.20 -10.55 2.88
C LYS A 204 20.59 -11.53 3.99
N PRO A 205 20.34 -11.23 5.27
CA PRO A 205 20.65 -12.15 6.36
C PRO A 205 19.84 -13.46 6.30
N ALA A 206 18.58 -13.42 5.85
CA ALA A 206 17.77 -14.62 5.67
C ALA A 206 18.43 -15.67 4.77
N LEU A 207 19.22 -15.20 3.79
CA LEU A 207 19.94 -16.02 2.81
C LEU A 207 21.43 -16.22 3.18
N GLY A 208 21.87 -15.78 4.35
CA GLY A 208 23.26 -15.89 4.81
C GLY A 208 24.20 -14.87 4.15
N GLU A 209 23.68 -13.78 3.60
CA GLU A 209 24.47 -12.70 3.03
C GLU A 209 24.63 -11.56 4.04
N SER A 210 25.78 -10.89 4.03
CA SER A 210 25.99 -9.68 4.83
C SER A 210 25.30 -8.47 4.22
N PHE A 211 24.87 -7.53 5.07
CA PHE A 211 24.23 -6.29 4.64
C PHE A 211 24.76 -5.08 5.42
N SER A 212 24.94 -3.96 4.74
CA SER A 212 25.28 -2.68 5.37
C SER A 212 24.22 -1.65 5.05
N VAL A 213 23.75 -0.92 6.06
CA VAL A 213 22.72 0.11 5.94
C VAL A 213 23.11 1.36 6.71
N GLU A 214 22.75 2.51 6.16
CA GLU A 214 22.83 3.81 6.83
C GLU A 214 21.51 4.10 7.57
N TYR A 215 21.39 5.27 8.20
CA TYR A 215 20.18 5.75 8.86
C TYR A 215 19.81 5.04 10.17
N GLY A 216 20.80 4.53 10.92
CA GLY A 216 20.57 3.70 12.10
C GLY A 216 19.60 4.26 13.12
N ASP A 217 19.75 5.54 13.48
CA ASP A 217 18.89 6.24 14.46
C ASP A 217 17.54 6.69 13.91
N GLN A 218 17.31 6.54 12.59
CA GLN A 218 16.08 7.02 11.98
C GLN A 218 14.92 6.05 12.18
N GLU A 219 13.81 6.57 12.69
CA GLU A 219 12.55 5.84 12.79
C GLU A 219 11.96 5.60 11.40
N ILE A 220 11.54 4.38 11.17
CA ILE A 220 10.76 3.94 10.00
C ILE A 220 9.49 3.32 10.52
N ASP A 221 8.39 3.63 9.88
CA ASP A 221 7.13 2.95 10.09
C ASP A 221 7.11 1.69 9.19
N TRP A 222 7.35 0.55 9.81
CA TRP A 222 7.40 -0.75 9.15
C TRP A 222 5.98 -1.32 9.04
N GLN A 223 5.37 -1.16 7.88
CA GLN A 223 4.01 -1.62 7.66
C GLN A 223 4.01 -2.93 6.87
N HIS A 224 3.58 -4.01 7.51
CA HIS A 224 3.50 -5.32 6.85
C HIS A 224 2.45 -5.30 5.74
N VAL A 225 2.75 -5.95 4.61
CA VAL A 225 1.89 -5.91 3.42
C VAL A 225 0.50 -6.54 3.65
N GLU A 226 0.37 -7.53 4.52
CA GLU A 226 -0.93 -8.11 4.87
C GLU A 226 -1.78 -7.14 5.71
N ASP A 227 -1.18 -6.33 6.59
CA ASP A 227 -1.87 -5.26 7.29
C ASP A 227 -2.35 -4.16 6.34
N ILE A 228 -1.55 -3.84 5.31
CA ILE A 228 -1.98 -2.94 4.24
C ILE A 228 -3.17 -3.52 3.47
N ALA A 229 -3.14 -4.82 3.16
CA ALA A 229 -4.25 -5.50 2.48
C ALA A 229 -5.54 -5.45 3.29
N GLN A 230 -5.47 -5.76 4.59
CA GLN A 230 -6.59 -5.62 5.53
C GLN A 230 -7.13 -4.18 5.51
N ALA A 231 -6.25 -3.17 5.56
CA ALA A 231 -6.68 -1.78 5.55
C ALA A 231 -7.47 -1.41 4.28
N PHE A 232 -7.05 -1.89 3.11
CA PHE A 232 -7.80 -1.65 1.87
C PHE A 232 -9.16 -2.34 1.86
N ARG A 233 -9.28 -3.56 2.36
CA ARG A 233 -10.57 -4.23 2.51
C ARG A 233 -11.47 -3.46 3.47
N LEU A 234 -10.97 -3.06 4.64
CA LEU A 234 -11.76 -2.26 5.58
C LEU A 234 -12.18 -0.91 4.97
N ALA A 235 -11.31 -0.22 4.24
CA ALA A 235 -11.66 1.01 3.53
C ALA A 235 -12.76 0.79 2.47
N ALA A 236 -12.78 -0.38 1.82
CA ALA A 236 -13.78 -0.72 0.81
C ALA A 236 -15.15 -1.07 1.42
N PHE A 237 -15.18 -1.73 2.59
CA PHE A 237 -16.39 -2.37 3.09
C PHE A 237 -16.94 -1.82 4.41
N THR A 238 -16.24 -0.93 5.12
CA THR A 238 -16.79 -0.29 6.31
C THR A 238 -18.00 0.56 5.92
N PRO A 239 -19.16 0.43 6.58
CA PRO A 239 -20.36 1.21 6.28
C PRO A 239 -20.09 2.72 6.28
N GLU A 240 -20.73 3.45 5.36
CA GLU A 240 -20.51 4.89 5.21
C GLU A 240 -20.78 5.67 6.50
N GLU A 241 -21.82 5.28 7.23
CA GLU A 241 -22.21 5.89 8.50
C GLU A 241 -21.22 5.69 9.65
N GLU A 242 -20.29 4.74 9.51
CA GLU A 242 -19.22 4.50 10.50
C GLU A 242 -17.97 5.32 10.20
N LEU A 243 -17.85 5.87 8.97
CA LEU A 243 -16.68 6.63 8.53
C LEU A 243 -16.80 8.11 8.94
N SER A 244 -15.88 8.60 9.77
CA SER A 244 -15.83 10.01 10.17
C SER A 244 -15.21 10.93 9.12
N GLN A 245 -14.42 10.36 8.20
CA GLN A 245 -13.72 11.08 7.13
C GLN A 245 -13.50 10.19 5.89
N ARG A 246 -12.86 10.70 4.84
CA ARG A 246 -12.66 10.00 3.58
C ARG A 246 -11.18 9.76 3.23
N VAL A 247 -10.28 10.21 4.05
CA VAL A 247 -8.83 10.02 3.89
C VAL A 247 -8.27 9.66 5.26
N TYR A 248 -7.51 8.57 5.34
CA TYR A 248 -6.98 8.06 6.58
C TYR A 248 -5.48 7.77 6.51
N ASN A 249 -4.79 8.10 7.57
CA ASN A 249 -3.46 7.58 7.83
C ASN A 249 -3.55 6.13 8.29
N VAL A 250 -2.66 5.30 7.77
CA VAL A 250 -2.53 3.90 8.19
C VAL A 250 -1.05 3.57 8.34
N ARG A 251 -0.70 2.94 9.44
CA ARG A 251 0.69 2.58 9.74
C ARG A 251 0.83 1.19 10.36
N GLY A 252 2.07 0.70 10.43
CA GLY A 252 2.47 -0.49 11.15
C GLY A 252 3.19 -0.16 12.47
N GLU A 253 4.32 -0.77 12.71
CA GLU A 253 5.16 -0.53 13.88
C GLU A 253 6.26 0.50 13.58
N LEU A 254 6.41 1.48 14.47
CA LEU A 254 7.48 2.47 14.40
C LEU A 254 8.71 1.95 15.12
N ALA A 255 9.79 1.75 14.39
CA ALA A 255 11.07 1.31 14.91
C ALA A 255 12.23 1.93 14.13
N THR A 256 13.36 2.16 14.79
CA THR A 256 14.58 2.62 14.12
C THR A 256 15.17 1.54 13.21
N VAL A 257 15.97 1.94 12.24
CA VAL A 257 16.71 0.98 11.39
C VAL A 257 17.63 0.11 12.24
N GLN A 258 18.18 0.65 13.34
CA GLN A 258 19.00 -0.12 14.29
C GLN A 258 18.17 -1.19 15.01
N GLU A 259 16.97 -0.83 15.51
CA GLU A 259 16.06 -1.80 16.16
C GLU A 259 15.61 -2.90 15.19
N ALA A 260 15.28 -2.53 13.94
CA ALA A 260 14.98 -3.51 12.90
C ALA A 260 16.15 -4.50 12.65
N ALA A 261 17.39 -3.99 12.60
CA ALA A 261 18.56 -4.86 12.48
C ALA A 261 18.75 -5.76 13.70
N GLU A 262 18.46 -5.28 14.91
CA GLU A 262 18.53 -6.08 16.14
C GLU A 262 17.45 -7.17 16.16
N THR A 263 16.24 -6.87 15.72
CA THR A 263 15.18 -7.87 15.54
C THR A 263 15.62 -8.98 14.59
N VAL A 264 16.17 -8.63 13.41
CA VAL A 264 16.69 -9.64 12.47
C VAL A 264 17.83 -10.47 13.08
N ARG A 265 18.74 -9.87 13.85
CA ARG A 265 19.80 -10.63 14.56
C ARG A 265 19.25 -11.56 15.63
N GLY A 266 18.10 -11.21 16.24
CA GLY A 266 17.39 -12.07 17.17
C GLY A 266 16.84 -13.33 16.50
N ILE A 267 16.31 -13.18 15.28
CA ILE A 267 15.72 -14.26 14.49
C ILE A 267 16.81 -15.08 13.77
N VAL A 268 17.83 -14.42 13.21
CA VAL A 268 18.95 -15.03 12.46
C VAL A 268 20.25 -14.82 13.25
N PRO A 269 20.67 -15.76 14.12
CA PRO A 269 21.78 -15.53 15.05
C PRO A 269 23.14 -15.21 14.39
N ASP A 270 23.37 -15.68 13.16
CA ASP A 270 24.60 -15.46 12.40
C ASP A 270 24.48 -14.28 11.42
N ALA A 271 23.44 -13.41 11.56
CA ALA A 271 23.22 -12.27 10.69
C ALA A 271 24.36 -11.24 10.79
N GLU A 272 25.04 -11.00 9.67
CA GLU A 272 26.06 -9.96 9.54
C GLU A 272 25.43 -8.68 8.98
N ILE A 273 24.93 -7.81 9.86
CA ILE A 273 24.36 -6.50 9.48
C ILE A 273 25.24 -5.40 10.09
N ASP A 274 25.72 -4.48 9.25
CA ASP A 274 26.45 -3.29 9.68
C ASP A 274 25.54 -2.07 9.55
N VAL A 275 25.25 -1.40 10.66
CA VAL A 275 24.36 -0.24 10.72
C VAL A 275 25.18 1.00 11.08
N SER A 276 24.98 2.08 10.37
CA SER A 276 25.60 3.38 10.66
C SER A 276 24.56 4.49 10.69
N ASP A 277 24.81 5.53 11.51
CA ASP A 277 23.91 6.68 11.69
C ASP A 277 24.11 7.78 10.63
N LYS A 278 24.65 7.42 9.47
CA LYS A 278 24.89 8.37 8.39
C LYS A 278 23.67 8.55 7.53
N GLY A 279 23.51 9.78 7.02
CA GLY A 279 22.42 10.13 6.12
C GLY A 279 21.12 10.41 6.85
N GLU A 280 20.14 10.85 6.10
CA GLU A 280 18.80 11.15 6.56
C GLU A 280 17.81 10.87 5.42
N LEU A 281 16.70 10.19 5.73
CA LEU A 281 15.59 10.01 4.81
C LEU A 281 14.55 11.09 5.10
N PRO A 282 14.07 11.82 4.09
CA PRO A 282 13.14 12.94 4.30
C PRO A 282 11.69 12.47 4.48
N TRP A 283 11.49 11.34 5.14
CA TRP A 283 10.17 10.71 5.24
C TRP A 283 9.56 10.93 6.62
N THR A 284 8.36 11.47 6.65
CA THR A 284 7.54 11.55 7.85
C THR A 284 6.92 10.18 8.12
N GLN A 285 7.19 9.63 9.31
CA GLN A 285 6.83 8.26 9.69
C GLN A 285 5.82 8.23 10.84
N ARG A 286 5.79 9.23 11.69
CA ARG A 286 4.91 9.31 12.87
C ARG A 286 3.50 9.75 12.47
N LEU A 287 2.73 8.84 11.87
CA LEU A 287 1.34 9.10 11.47
C LEU A 287 0.37 8.66 12.58
N ASP A 288 -0.57 9.52 12.92
CA ASP A 288 -1.70 9.14 13.77
C ASP A 288 -2.72 8.37 12.92
N MET A 289 -3.10 7.17 13.34
CA MET A 289 -4.11 6.33 12.68
C MET A 289 -5.35 6.10 13.55
N THR A 290 -5.50 6.89 14.62
CA THR A 290 -6.58 6.72 15.60
C THR A 290 -7.96 6.78 14.96
N ALA A 291 -8.17 7.66 13.97
CA ALA A 291 -9.43 7.77 13.27
C ALA A 291 -9.75 6.48 12.49
N PHE A 292 -8.79 5.94 11.73
CA PHE A 292 -9.01 4.71 10.97
C PHE A 292 -9.33 3.52 11.86
N GLN A 293 -8.61 3.38 12.98
CA GLN A 293 -8.87 2.33 13.96
C GLN A 293 -10.27 2.44 14.59
N ALA A 294 -10.67 3.67 14.95
CA ALA A 294 -11.97 3.91 15.57
C ALA A 294 -13.14 3.62 14.63
N ASP A 295 -13.01 4.01 13.35
CA ASP A 295 -14.08 3.92 12.35
C ASP A 295 -14.20 2.51 11.75
N THR A 296 -13.07 1.77 11.62
CA THR A 296 -13.03 0.50 10.87
C THR A 296 -12.73 -0.73 11.72
N GLY A 297 -12.29 -0.54 12.96
CA GLY A 297 -11.78 -1.63 13.79
C GLY A 297 -10.43 -2.19 13.32
N TYR A 298 -9.67 -1.43 12.53
CA TYR A 298 -8.34 -1.84 12.07
C TYR A 298 -7.39 -2.13 13.24
N GLU A 299 -6.73 -3.28 13.19
CA GLU A 299 -5.70 -3.67 14.15
C GLU A 299 -4.46 -4.13 13.39
N VAL A 300 -3.29 -3.67 13.81
CA VAL A 300 -2.01 -4.18 13.30
C VAL A 300 -1.85 -5.62 13.75
N GLN A 301 -1.68 -6.54 12.82
CA GLN A 301 -1.54 -7.98 13.07
C GLN A 301 -0.08 -8.40 13.19
N TYR A 302 0.81 -7.69 12.51
CA TYR A 302 2.22 -8.00 12.45
C TYR A 302 3.04 -6.90 13.14
N ASP A 303 3.54 -7.20 14.34
CA ASP A 303 4.67 -6.45 14.89
C ASP A 303 5.94 -6.76 14.08
N LEU A 304 7.02 -6.07 14.38
CA LEU A 304 8.26 -6.17 13.63
C LEU A 304 8.85 -7.59 13.68
N GLU A 305 8.78 -8.24 14.84
CA GLU A 305 9.33 -9.59 15.05
C GLU A 305 8.53 -10.62 14.24
N ALA A 306 7.21 -10.67 14.42
CA ALA A 306 6.34 -11.60 13.71
C ALA A 306 6.38 -11.41 12.18
N GLY A 307 6.38 -10.16 11.72
CA GLY A 307 6.46 -9.85 10.29
C GLY A 307 7.81 -10.22 9.67
N PHE A 308 8.91 -10.03 10.39
CA PHE A 308 10.23 -10.42 9.92
C PHE A 308 10.43 -11.94 9.96
N GLU A 309 9.97 -12.63 11.01
CA GLU A 309 9.99 -14.10 11.07
C GLU A 309 9.26 -14.70 9.86
N MET A 310 8.02 -14.27 9.60
CA MET A 310 7.26 -14.75 8.46
C MET A 310 7.97 -14.47 7.12
N TYR A 311 8.53 -13.27 6.96
CA TYR A 311 9.25 -12.92 5.74
C TYR A 311 10.50 -13.77 5.53
N ILE A 312 11.30 -13.98 6.60
CA ILE A 312 12.50 -14.81 6.57
C ILE A 312 12.15 -16.25 6.20
N ASP A 313 11.10 -16.83 6.81
CA ASP A 313 10.69 -18.21 6.55
C ASP A 313 10.27 -18.40 5.08
N VAL A 314 9.47 -17.48 4.52
CA VAL A 314 9.10 -17.51 3.10
C VAL A 314 10.33 -17.46 2.20
N LEU A 315 11.28 -16.56 2.47
CA LEU A 315 12.49 -16.44 1.68
C LEU A 315 13.36 -17.71 1.74
N ARG A 316 13.50 -18.28 2.93
CA ARG A 316 14.29 -19.50 3.14
C ARG A 316 13.67 -20.69 2.44
N GLU A 317 12.37 -20.89 2.59
CA GLU A 317 11.63 -21.96 1.92
C GLU A 317 11.78 -21.88 0.38
N GLU A 318 11.62 -20.69 -0.19
CA GLU A 318 11.78 -20.47 -1.63
C GLU A 318 13.19 -20.74 -2.15
N ASN A 319 14.18 -20.60 -1.29
CA ASN A 319 15.58 -20.89 -1.63
C ASN A 319 16.02 -22.28 -1.19
N GLY A 320 15.10 -23.15 -0.75
CA GLY A 320 15.39 -24.52 -0.33
C GLY A 320 16.18 -24.62 0.96
N LEU A 321 16.07 -23.61 1.82
CA LEU A 321 16.65 -23.58 3.17
C LEU A 321 15.57 -23.98 4.18
N GLU A 322 15.98 -24.56 5.30
CA GLU A 322 15.07 -24.87 6.39
C GLU A 322 14.57 -23.56 7.05
N PRO A 323 13.30 -23.46 7.49
CA PRO A 323 12.81 -22.38 8.35
C PRO A 323 13.67 -22.23 9.61
N LEU A 324 13.63 -21.05 10.24
CA LEU A 324 14.41 -20.77 11.47
C LEU A 324 13.63 -21.14 12.73
#